data_5a1f8dde5175ec35e98047efc29d5dea
#
_entry.id   5a1f8dde5175ec35e98047efc29d5dea
#
_cell.length_a   1.000
_cell.length_b   1.000
_cell.length_c   1.000
_cell.angle_alpha   90.00
_cell.angle_beta   90.00
_cell.angle_gamma   90.00
#
_symmetry.space_group_name_H-M   'P 1'
#
loop_
_entity.id
_entity.type
_entity.pdbx_description
1 polymer ?
#
loop_
_entity_poly.entity_id
_entity_poly.type
_entity_poly.pdbx_seq_one_letter_code
_entity_poly.pdbx_strand_id
1 'polypeptide(L)'
;MRVEELSSNVWMFVGDEVESVATAFVDGDDVLLVDSLGSAQDAGWLRQVLCGEMGKTVRLVAATHFMSDHIAGMPLFPDALALAHRHYRHSFLSQNRRVDAFYRDPEVVFDDMTLRWGPHELHFMHNPGKTMDHLGVDVPTADLVCAGDNIVGNIVYLSRADPTLIGTAIERLRRLGRGTVVGGHVGKFASVVLDNALHYLAALREAVVRIRTQVPSPGVEARIAAIRIEECLAPQVEPSAFEREWHRNNLDVIVAQSIFALDAGLAARERYA
;
A
#
# COMPACT_ATOMS: atom_id res chain seq x y z
N MET A 1 -11.26 -3.77 14.75
CA MET A 1 -9.83 -4.22 14.71
C MET A 1 -9.76 -5.73 14.66
N ARG A 2 -8.80 -6.31 13.92
CA ARG A 2 -8.67 -7.75 13.68
C ARG A 2 -7.21 -8.18 13.80
N VAL A 3 -6.97 -9.34 14.41
CA VAL A 3 -5.65 -10.00 14.49
C VAL A 3 -5.75 -11.35 13.81
N GLU A 4 -4.76 -11.71 13.01
CA GLU A 4 -4.68 -12.99 12.33
C GLU A 4 -3.24 -13.50 12.27
N GLU A 5 -3.01 -14.76 12.64
CA GLU A 5 -1.74 -15.43 12.43
C GLU A 5 -1.64 -15.89 10.96
N LEU A 6 -0.65 -15.37 10.23
CA LEU A 6 -0.45 -15.69 8.81
C LEU A 6 0.38 -16.96 8.62
N SER A 7 1.38 -17.12 9.46
CA SER A 7 2.24 -18.29 9.56
C SER A 7 2.91 -18.31 10.93
N SER A 8 3.66 -19.35 11.25
CA SER A 8 4.41 -19.40 12.52
C SER A 8 5.23 -18.12 12.71
N ASN A 9 5.00 -17.43 13.81
CA ASN A 9 5.66 -16.17 14.18
C ASN A 9 5.36 -14.94 13.29
N VAL A 10 4.36 -15.00 12.41
CA VAL A 10 3.95 -13.85 11.59
C VAL A 10 2.48 -13.53 11.84
N TRP A 11 2.23 -12.32 12.30
CA TRP A 11 0.89 -11.84 12.67
C TRP A 11 0.51 -10.60 11.87
N MET A 12 -0.72 -10.56 11.42
CA MET A 12 -1.30 -9.40 10.75
C MET A 12 -2.33 -8.74 11.66
N PHE A 13 -2.27 -7.41 11.70
CA PHE A 13 -3.20 -6.55 12.42
C PHE A 13 -3.90 -5.65 11.42
N VAL A 14 -5.22 -5.53 11.53
CA VAL A 14 -6.02 -4.64 10.69
C VAL A 14 -6.76 -3.67 11.59
N GLY A 15 -6.55 -2.37 11.38
CA GLY A 15 -7.23 -1.31 12.09
C GLY A 15 -8.69 -1.13 11.65
N ASP A 16 -9.46 -0.37 12.40
CA ASP A 16 -10.83 -0.01 12.03
C ASP A 16 -10.86 1.20 11.10
N GLU A 17 -9.94 2.15 11.31
CA GLU A 17 -9.86 3.34 10.47
C GLU A 17 -9.12 3.02 9.17
N VAL A 18 -9.79 3.22 8.04
CA VAL A 18 -9.33 2.92 6.67
C VAL A 18 -8.80 1.50 6.48
N GLU A 19 -9.09 0.59 7.38
CA GLU A 19 -8.65 -0.81 7.38
C GLU A 19 -7.14 -0.97 7.12
N SER A 20 -6.32 -0.03 7.64
CA SER A 20 -4.85 -0.07 7.49
C SER A 20 -4.26 -1.31 8.17
N VAL A 21 -3.16 -1.80 7.60
CA VAL A 21 -2.54 -3.07 8.00
C VAL A 21 -1.16 -2.85 8.62
N ALA A 22 -0.84 -3.65 9.64
CA ALA A 22 0.51 -3.83 10.16
C ALA A 22 0.83 -5.32 10.21
N THR A 23 2.07 -5.70 9.90
CA THR A 23 2.53 -7.10 9.97
C THR A 23 3.67 -7.23 10.97
N ALA A 24 3.51 -8.11 11.96
CA ALA A 24 4.50 -8.36 13.00
C ALA A 24 5.23 -9.68 12.76
N PHE A 25 6.55 -9.63 12.76
CA PHE A 25 7.45 -10.78 12.73
C PHE A 25 8.04 -10.96 14.13
N VAL A 26 7.73 -12.08 14.78
CA VAL A 26 8.07 -12.34 16.18
C VAL A 26 9.26 -13.28 16.26
N ASP A 27 10.31 -12.90 17.03
CA ASP A 27 11.42 -13.75 17.38
C ASP A 27 11.63 -13.74 18.89
N GLY A 28 11.22 -14.80 19.57
CA GLY A 28 11.19 -14.82 21.02
C GLY A 28 10.29 -13.72 21.59
N ASP A 29 10.87 -12.80 22.34
CA ASP A 29 10.15 -11.64 22.90
C ASP A 29 10.25 -10.39 22.03
N ASP A 30 11.05 -10.41 20.97
CA ASP A 30 11.31 -9.28 20.11
C ASP A 30 10.42 -9.28 18.86
N VAL A 31 10.01 -8.09 18.39
CA VAL A 31 9.14 -7.91 17.23
C VAL A 31 9.77 -6.93 16.25
N LEU A 32 9.74 -7.30 14.96
CA LEU A 32 9.85 -6.39 13.83
C LEU A 32 8.44 -6.13 13.28
N LEU A 33 8.05 -4.87 13.21
CA LEU A 33 6.80 -4.42 12.57
C LEU A 33 7.07 -3.91 11.15
N VAL A 34 6.20 -4.29 10.21
CA VAL A 34 6.05 -3.65 8.91
C VAL A 34 4.73 -2.90 8.92
N ASP A 35 4.78 -1.59 8.81
CA ASP A 35 3.74 -0.60 9.06
C ASP A 35 3.21 -0.62 10.51
N SER A 36 2.38 0.37 10.86
CA SER A 36 1.95 0.55 12.24
C SER A 36 0.55 1.17 12.38
N LEU A 37 -0.33 0.85 11.43
CA LEU A 37 -1.72 1.29 11.33
C LEU A 37 -1.89 2.79 11.02
N GLY A 38 -3.14 3.25 10.93
CA GLY A 38 -3.50 4.54 10.33
C GLY A 38 -4.12 5.56 11.27
N SER A 39 -4.43 5.19 12.52
CA SER A 39 -4.97 6.11 13.51
C SER A 39 -4.30 5.97 14.87
N ALA A 40 -4.39 7.03 15.69
CA ALA A 40 -3.88 6.98 17.06
C ALA A 40 -4.59 5.90 17.89
N GLN A 41 -5.89 5.69 17.66
CA GLN A 41 -6.68 4.67 18.35
C GLN A 41 -6.23 3.27 17.96
N ASP A 42 -6.13 2.97 16.66
CA ASP A 42 -5.73 1.66 16.17
C ASP A 42 -4.28 1.35 16.55
N ALA A 43 -3.39 2.34 16.46
CA ALA A 43 -2.00 2.22 16.89
C ALA A 43 -1.86 1.95 18.40
N GLY A 44 -2.69 2.61 19.22
CA GLY A 44 -2.77 2.35 20.66
C GLY A 44 -3.21 0.91 20.96
N TRP A 45 -4.20 0.41 20.21
CA TRP A 45 -4.64 -0.98 20.31
C TRP A 45 -3.54 -1.96 19.86
N LEU A 46 -2.87 -1.71 18.75
CA LEU A 46 -1.73 -2.53 18.26
C LEU A 46 -0.67 -2.67 19.35
N ARG A 47 -0.29 -1.55 19.97
CA ARG A 47 0.67 -1.54 21.08
C ARG A 47 0.15 -2.33 22.30
N GLN A 48 -1.14 -2.18 22.66
CA GLN A 48 -1.75 -2.93 23.75
C GLN A 48 -1.70 -4.43 23.51
N VAL A 49 -2.04 -4.88 22.30
CA VAL A 49 -2.00 -6.31 21.97
C VAL A 49 -0.56 -6.84 21.99
N LEU A 50 0.36 -6.18 21.26
CA LEU A 50 1.74 -6.67 21.18
C LEU A 50 2.47 -6.61 22.51
N CYS A 51 2.47 -5.47 23.19
CA CYS A 51 3.26 -5.25 24.38
C CYS A 51 2.53 -5.66 25.68
N GLY A 52 1.20 -5.42 25.74
CA GLY A 52 0.40 -5.70 26.92
C GLY A 52 -0.06 -7.16 27.01
N GLU A 53 -0.67 -7.69 25.94
CA GLU A 53 -1.30 -9.01 25.95
C GLU A 53 -0.33 -10.12 25.55
N MET A 54 0.44 -9.91 24.48
CA MET A 54 1.44 -10.89 24.00
C MET A 54 2.78 -10.78 24.75
N GLY A 55 3.01 -9.73 25.56
CA GLY A 55 4.22 -9.50 26.33
C GLY A 55 5.47 -9.27 25.46
N LYS A 56 5.30 -8.76 24.25
CA LYS A 56 6.38 -8.58 23.28
C LYS A 56 7.00 -7.17 23.34
N THR A 57 8.21 -7.06 22.83
CA THR A 57 8.94 -5.79 22.70
C THR A 57 9.19 -5.49 21.23
N VAL A 58 8.64 -4.38 20.74
CA VAL A 58 8.92 -3.93 19.36
C VAL A 58 10.32 -3.31 19.32
N ARG A 59 11.20 -3.90 18.49
CA ARG A 59 12.58 -3.46 18.29
C ARG A 59 12.80 -2.69 17.00
N LEU A 60 12.04 -3.05 15.97
CA LEU A 60 12.11 -2.40 14.66
C LEU A 60 10.71 -2.07 14.17
N VAL A 61 10.54 -0.91 13.56
CA VAL A 61 9.33 -0.51 12.84
C VAL A 61 9.73 -0.03 11.46
N ALA A 62 9.42 -0.81 10.44
CA ALA A 62 9.67 -0.46 9.05
C ALA A 62 8.40 0.06 8.39
N ALA A 63 8.47 1.17 7.66
CA ALA A 63 7.34 1.64 6.86
C ALA A 63 7.45 1.13 5.42
N THR A 64 6.36 0.57 4.87
CA THR A 64 6.27 0.29 3.43
C THR A 64 6.33 1.59 2.63
N HIS A 65 5.71 2.65 3.16
CA HIS A 65 5.82 4.01 2.66
C HIS A 65 5.42 4.99 3.77
N PHE A 66 5.89 6.22 3.69
CA PHE A 66 5.81 7.16 4.80
C PHE A 66 4.55 8.05 4.73
N MET A 67 3.38 7.41 4.66
CA MET A 67 2.09 8.08 4.75
C MET A 67 1.47 7.89 6.13
N SER A 68 0.69 8.88 6.59
CA SER A 68 0.16 8.93 7.96
C SER A 68 -0.69 7.70 8.33
N ASP A 69 -1.38 7.12 7.36
CA ASP A 69 -2.21 5.93 7.52
C ASP A 69 -1.43 4.60 7.61
N HIS A 70 -0.07 4.67 7.59
CA HIS A 70 0.82 3.52 7.78
C HIS A 70 1.81 3.69 8.94
N ILE A 71 2.00 4.93 9.44
CA ILE A 71 3.03 5.24 10.44
C ILE A 71 2.47 5.74 11.77
N ALA A 72 1.15 5.66 11.99
CA ALA A 72 0.51 6.22 13.20
C ALA A 72 1.07 5.63 14.51
N GLY A 73 1.47 4.37 14.51
CA GLY A 73 2.06 3.70 15.68
C GLY A 73 3.56 3.93 15.85
N MET A 74 4.26 4.47 14.88
CA MET A 74 5.72 4.62 14.94
C MET A 74 6.20 5.41 16.17
N PRO A 75 5.56 6.54 16.58
CA PRO A 75 5.91 7.25 17.80
C PRO A 75 5.60 6.51 19.11
N LEU A 76 4.73 5.48 19.08
CA LEU A 76 4.37 4.70 20.25
C LEU A 76 5.42 3.65 20.65
N PHE A 77 6.41 3.43 19.81
CA PHE A 77 7.53 2.51 20.04
C PHE A 77 8.86 3.29 20.06
N PRO A 78 9.07 4.19 21.05
CA PRO A 78 10.21 5.12 21.05
C PRO A 78 11.57 4.44 21.13
N ASP A 79 11.62 3.23 21.72
CA ASP A 79 12.85 2.43 21.86
C ASP A 79 13.13 1.52 20.65
N ALA A 80 12.21 1.43 19.70
CA ALA A 80 12.40 0.71 18.46
C ALA A 80 13.14 1.60 17.44
N LEU A 81 14.00 1.01 16.60
CA LEU A 81 14.55 1.71 15.45
C LEU A 81 13.49 1.81 14.35
N ALA A 82 13.27 3.01 13.86
CA ALA A 82 12.41 3.25 12.70
C ALA A 82 13.22 3.12 11.40
N LEU A 83 12.66 2.38 10.44
CA LEU A 83 13.27 2.05 9.16
C LEU A 83 12.41 2.58 8.02
N ALA A 84 13.00 3.28 7.06
CA ALA A 84 12.28 3.78 5.89
C ALA A 84 13.18 3.91 4.66
N HIS A 85 12.55 3.98 3.48
CA HIS A 85 13.25 4.32 2.26
C HIS A 85 13.72 5.79 2.27
N ARG A 86 14.83 6.11 1.58
CA ARG A 86 15.43 7.47 1.55
C ARG A 86 14.47 8.60 1.14
N HIS A 87 13.43 8.29 0.37
CA HIS A 87 12.44 9.28 -0.05
C HIS A 87 11.27 9.47 0.93
N TYR A 88 11.33 8.90 2.14
CA TYR A 88 10.28 8.95 3.16
C TYR A 88 9.74 10.35 3.44
N ARG A 89 10.64 11.33 3.55
CA ARG A 89 10.28 12.72 3.87
C ARG A 89 9.46 13.37 2.76
N HIS A 90 9.80 13.08 1.50
CA HIS A 90 9.04 13.57 0.35
C HIS A 90 7.60 13.05 0.38
N SER A 91 7.41 11.75 0.59
CA SER A 91 6.08 11.14 0.69
C SER A 91 5.29 11.73 1.85
N PHE A 92 5.90 11.87 3.04
CA PHE A 92 5.23 12.47 4.19
C PHE A 92 4.77 13.90 3.91
N LEU A 93 5.62 14.75 3.38
CA LEU A 93 5.31 16.16 3.14
C LEU A 93 4.32 16.37 1.99
N SER A 94 4.27 15.45 1.04
CA SER A 94 3.43 15.57 -0.16
C SER A 94 1.96 15.15 0.06
N GLN A 95 1.62 14.45 1.15
CA GLN A 95 0.26 13.95 1.38
C GLN A 95 -0.74 15.05 1.77
N ASN A 96 -2.02 14.92 1.34
CA ASN A 96 -3.05 15.91 1.61
C ASN A 96 -3.59 15.84 3.06
N ARG A 97 -3.63 14.63 3.63
CA ARG A 97 -4.14 14.35 4.98
C ARG A 97 -3.00 13.98 5.92
N ARG A 98 -2.02 14.89 6.01
CA ARG A 98 -0.85 14.70 6.86
C ARG A 98 -1.21 14.87 8.34
N VAL A 99 -0.76 13.93 9.17
CA VAL A 99 -0.86 14.00 10.63
C VAL A 99 0.55 14.12 11.20
N ASP A 100 0.96 15.35 11.51
CA ASP A 100 2.32 15.65 11.97
C ASP A 100 2.70 14.92 13.27
N ALA A 101 1.72 14.60 14.12
CA ALA A 101 1.94 13.82 15.35
C ALA A 101 2.41 12.37 15.10
N PHE A 102 2.23 11.84 13.90
CA PHE A 102 2.68 10.50 13.53
C PHE A 102 4.11 10.48 12.96
N TYR A 103 4.64 11.67 12.67
CA TYR A 103 5.98 11.79 12.12
C TYR A 103 7.06 11.49 13.17
N ARG A 104 7.97 10.63 12.78
CA ARG A 104 9.24 10.38 13.45
C ARG A 104 10.30 10.18 12.38
N ASP A 105 11.43 10.87 12.49
CA ASP A 105 12.55 10.60 11.58
C ASP A 105 13.06 9.17 11.78
N PRO A 106 13.24 8.39 10.71
CA PRO A 106 13.78 7.04 10.82
C PRO A 106 15.27 7.08 11.16
N GLU A 107 15.70 6.16 12.02
CA GLU A 107 17.11 5.97 12.35
C GLU A 107 17.88 5.22 11.26
N VAL A 108 17.17 4.40 10.47
CA VAL A 108 17.77 3.63 9.38
C VAL A 108 17.10 4.00 8.07
N VAL A 109 17.89 4.55 7.14
CA VAL A 109 17.43 4.99 5.82
C VAL A 109 18.17 4.22 4.74
N PHE A 110 17.45 3.62 3.79
CA PHE A 110 18.02 2.74 2.76
C PHE A 110 17.25 2.83 1.43
N ASP A 111 17.75 2.18 0.40
CA ASP A 111 17.03 1.92 -0.85
C ASP A 111 16.48 0.50 -0.88
N ASP A 112 17.37 -0.48 -0.80
CA ASP A 112 17.07 -1.90 -0.69
C ASP A 112 17.85 -2.46 0.51
N MET A 113 17.25 -3.41 1.23
CA MET A 113 17.88 -4.02 2.39
C MET A 113 17.41 -5.47 2.54
N THR A 114 18.34 -6.34 2.93
CA THR A 114 18.00 -7.68 3.43
C THR A 114 18.26 -7.72 4.92
N LEU A 115 17.26 -8.14 5.68
CA LEU A 115 17.32 -8.26 7.14
C LEU A 115 16.95 -9.69 7.54
N ARG A 116 17.77 -10.29 8.41
CA ARG A 116 17.44 -11.56 9.06
C ARG A 116 16.82 -11.27 10.42
N TRP A 117 15.61 -11.82 10.62
CA TRP A 117 14.84 -11.66 11.84
C TRP A 117 14.27 -13.01 12.29
N GLY A 118 14.83 -13.58 13.33
CA GLY A 118 14.51 -14.94 13.75
C GLY A 118 14.66 -15.94 12.61
N PRO A 119 13.62 -16.75 12.31
CA PRO A 119 13.66 -17.71 11.22
C PRO A 119 13.46 -17.08 9.83
N HIS A 120 13.16 -15.79 9.76
CA HIS A 120 12.81 -15.11 8.51
C HIS A 120 13.97 -14.31 7.93
N GLU A 121 14.03 -14.29 6.61
CA GLU A 121 14.81 -13.34 5.84
C GLU A 121 13.82 -12.40 5.12
N LEU A 122 13.88 -11.10 5.43
CA LEU A 122 13.02 -10.09 4.86
C LEU A 122 13.83 -9.28 3.84
N HIS A 123 13.34 -9.23 2.60
CA HIS A 123 13.91 -8.42 1.53
C HIS A 123 13.05 -7.16 1.36
N PHE A 124 13.52 -6.04 1.88
CA PHE A 124 12.94 -4.73 1.64
C PHE A 124 13.42 -4.24 0.29
N MET A 125 12.52 -4.12 -0.68
CA MET A 125 12.85 -3.78 -2.06
C MET A 125 12.21 -2.43 -2.41
N HIS A 126 13.00 -1.48 -2.91
CA HIS A 126 12.45 -0.25 -3.47
C HIS A 126 11.50 -0.59 -4.64
N ASN A 127 10.23 -0.33 -4.45
CA ASN A 127 9.17 -0.70 -5.37
C ASN A 127 8.19 0.46 -5.58
N PRO A 128 8.67 1.59 -6.14
CA PRO A 128 7.87 2.80 -6.31
C PRO A 128 6.67 2.53 -7.20
N GLY A 129 5.53 3.02 -6.79
CA GLY A 129 4.25 2.88 -7.47
C GLY A 129 3.26 3.88 -6.92
N LYS A 130 2.69 3.60 -5.74
CA LYS A 130 1.82 4.52 -5.01
C LYS A 130 2.55 5.79 -4.57
N THR A 131 3.76 5.63 -4.06
CA THR A 131 4.66 6.72 -3.67
C THR A 131 6.09 6.41 -4.12
N MET A 132 6.96 7.43 -4.13
CA MET A 132 8.36 7.27 -4.54
C MET A 132 9.22 6.54 -3.52
N ASP A 133 8.82 6.51 -2.25
CA ASP A 133 9.51 5.80 -1.17
C ASP A 133 8.96 4.38 -0.94
N HIS A 134 8.03 3.92 -1.79
CA HIS A 134 7.34 2.67 -1.54
C HIS A 134 8.28 1.46 -1.58
N LEU A 135 8.16 0.60 -0.56
CA LEU A 135 8.87 -0.67 -0.43
C LEU A 135 7.89 -1.84 -0.58
N GLY A 136 8.31 -2.86 -1.31
CA GLY A 136 7.76 -4.20 -1.16
C GLY A 136 8.60 -4.97 -0.15
N VAL A 137 7.97 -5.77 0.72
CA VAL A 137 8.72 -6.61 1.68
C VAL A 137 8.47 -8.07 1.34
N ASP A 138 9.46 -8.73 0.73
CA ASP A 138 9.40 -10.14 0.37
C ASP A 138 9.92 -11.01 1.51
N VAL A 139 9.15 -12.03 1.88
CA VAL A 139 9.48 -12.95 2.97
C VAL A 139 9.34 -14.39 2.48
N PRO A 140 10.36 -14.92 1.77
CA PRO A 140 10.31 -16.25 1.16
C PRO A 140 10.01 -17.36 2.15
N THR A 141 10.55 -17.27 3.36
CA THR A 141 10.39 -18.27 4.43
C THR A 141 8.97 -18.38 4.98
N ALA A 142 8.13 -17.36 4.73
CA ALA A 142 6.71 -17.33 5.11
C ALA A 142 5.77 -17.45 3.89
N ASP A 143 6.33 -17.60 2.67
CA ASP A 143 5.58 -17.55 1.41
C ASP A 143 4.67 -16.32 1.31
N LEU A 144 5.21 -15.15 1.67
CA LEU A 144 4.46 -13.92 1.87
C LEU A 144 5.19 -12.72 1.25
N VAL A 145 4.42 -11.75 0.73
CA VAL A 145 4.91 -10.42 0.37
C VAL A 145 3.99 -9.34 0.92
N CYS A 146 4.56 -8.33 1.61
CA CYS A 146 3.82 -7.11 1.94
C CYS A 146 3.90 -6.16 0.74
N ALA A 147 2.75 -5.91 0.12
CA ALA A 147 2.61 -5.10 -1.08
C ALA A 147 2.39 -3.61 -0.77
N GLY A 148 2.04 -3.28 0.49
CA GLY A 148 1.60 -1.94 0.88
C GLY A 148 0.48 -1.44 -0.04
N ASP A 149 0.47 -0.16 -0.35
CA ASP A 149 -0.55 0.51 -1.16
C ASP A 149 -0.34 0.39 -2.68
N ASN A 150 0.60 -0.43 -3.13
CA ASN A 150 0.67 -0.75 -4.56
C ASN A 150 -0.56 -1.54 -5.03
N ILE A 151 -1.32 -2.14 -4.09
CA ILE A 151 -2.66 -2.67 -4.32
C ILE A 151 -3.62 -2.21 -3.21
N VAL A 152 -4.89 -2.16 -3.54
CA VAL A 152 -6.00 -1.91 -2.60
C VAL A 152 -7.06 -2.97 -2.88
N GLY A 153 -6.84 -4.17 -2.33
CA GLY A 153 -7.60 -5.34 -2.76
C GLY A 153 -7.33 -5.68 -4.22
N ASN A 154 -8.38 -5.96 -4.99
CA ASN A 154 -8.31 -6.30 -6.41
C ASN A 154 -8.13 -5.09 -7.33
N ILE A 155 -7.93 -3.90 -6.78
CA ILE A 155 -7.78 -2.65 -7.53
C ILE A 155 -6.50 -1.94 -7.11
N VAL A 156 -6.19 -0.82 -7.77
CA VAL A 156 -5.14 0.13 -7.37
C VAL A 156 -5.77 1.45 -6.96
N TYR A 157 -5.04 2.28 -6.20
CA TYR A 157 -5.44 3.64 -5.90
C TYR A 157 -4.51 4.65 -6.56
N LEU A 158 -5.05 5.43 -7.49
CA LEU A 158 -4.27 6.30 -8.38
C LEU A 158 -3.92 7.67 -7.80
N SER A 159 -4.43 8.03 -6.63
CA SER A 159 -4.02 9.27 -5.97
C SER A 159 -2.51 9.29 -5.78
N ARG A 160 -1.81 10.24 -6.37
CA ARG A 160 -0.35 10.41 -6.33
C ARG A 160 0.48 9.28 -6.96
N ALA A 161 -0.16 8.25 -7.49
CA ALA A 161 0.52 7.18 -8.19
C ALA A 161 0.77 7.55 -9.65
N ASP A 162 1.92 7.19 -10.18
CA ASP A 162 2.12 7.09 -11.61
C ASP A 162 1.56 5.73 -12.08
N PRO A 163 0.57 5.70 -12.99
CA PRO A 163 -0.03 4.44 -13.42
C PRO A 163 0.95 3.45 -14.06
N THR A 164 2.05 3.95 -14.65
CA THR A 164 3.09 3.09 -15.24
C THR A 164 3.96 2.48 -14.15
N LEU A 165 4.35 3.28 -13.17
CA LEU A 165 5.16 2.80 -12.04
C LEU A 165 4.37 1.80 -11.19
N ILE A 166 3.11 2.07 -10.86
CA ILE A 166 2.30 1.16 -10.05
C ILE A 166 2.06 -0.18 -10.76
N GLY A 167 1.84 -0.18 -12.08
CA GLY A 167 1.76 -1.41 -12.88
C GLY A 167 3.06 -2.20 -12.85
N THR A 168 4.21 -1.52 -13.00
CA THR A 168 5.53 -2.13 -12.89
C THR A 168 5.80 -2.69 -11.50
N ALA A 169 5.40 -1.96 -10.45
CA ALA A 169 5.55 -2.39 -9.07
C ALA A 169 4.77 -3.68 -8.78
N ILE A 170 3.51 -3.76 -9.23
CA ILE A 170 2.69 -4.97 -9.08
C ILE A 170 3.28 -6.15 -9.85
N GLU A 171 3.77 -5.93 -11.08
CA GLU A 171 4.44 -6.96 -11.88
C GLU A 171 5.69 -7.52 -11.19
N ARG A 172 6.47 -6.67 -10.49
CA ARG A 172 7.63 -7.12 -9.71
C ARG A 172 7.20 -8.02 -8.56
N LEU A 173 6.17 -7.63 -7.79
CA LEU A 173 5.62 -8.44 -6.71
C LEU A 173 5.08 -9.78 -7.21
N ARG A 174 4.36 -9.78 -8.35
CA ARG A 174 3.83 -10.99 -8.99
C ARG A 174 4.93 -11.99 -9.35
N ARG A 175 6.06 -11.51 -9.86
CA ARG A 175 7.21 -12.36 -10.24
C ARG A 175 7.90 -13.03 -9.06
N LEU A 176 7.70 -12.55 -7.83
CA LEU A 176 8.21 -13.22 -6.63
C LEU A 176 7.53 -14.58 -6.40
N GLY A 177 6.30 -14.76 -6.90
CA GLY A 177 5.57 -16.01 -6.83
C GLY A 177 5.12 -16.40 -5.42
N ARG A 178 4.91 -15.43 -4.52
CA ARG A 178 4.43 -15.70 -3.14
C ARG A 178 2.96 -16.05 -3.15
N GLY A 179 2.58 -17.07 -2.37
CA GLY A 179 1.19 -17.51 -2.23
C GLY A 179 0.31 -16.49 -1.51
N THR A 180 0.87 -15.74 -0.55
CA THR A 180 0.17 -14.75 0.26
C THR A 180 0.66 -13.34 -0.05
N VAL A 181 -0.28 -12.42 -0.27
CA VAL A 181 -0.04 -10.99 -0.46
C VAL A 181 -0.73 -10.21 0.65
N VAL A 182 0.01 -9.42 1.41
CA VAL A 182 -0.53 -8.51 2.42
C VAL A 182 -0.60 -7.12 1.81
N GLY A 183 -1.81 -6.56 1.70
CA GLY A 183 -2.02 -5.19 1.25
C GLY A 183 -1.74 -4.18 2.36
N GLY A 184 -1.65 -2.91 2.00
CA GLY A 184 -1.60 -1.81 2.97
C GLY A 184 -2.93 -1.59 3.69
N HIS A 185 -4.02 -2.04 3.07
CA HIS A 185 -5.39 -1.98 3.59
C HIS A 185 -6.11 -3.31 3.42
N VAL A 186 -7.22 -3.50 4.16
CA VAL A 186 -8.15 -4.64 4.12
C VAL A 186 -7.55 -5.92 4.71
N GLY A 187 -6.30 -6.26 4.43
CA GLY A 187 -5.62 -7.42 4.98
C GLY A 187 -4.85 -8.27 3.97
N LYS A 188 -4.97 -9.60 4.07
CA LYS A 188 -4.28 -10.55 3.18
C LYS A 188 -5.14 -11.06 2.05
N PHE A 189 -4.48 -11.45 0.98
CA PHE A 189 -5.08 -12.01 -0.24
C PHE A 189 -4.25 -13.19 -0.75
N ALA A 190 -4.86 -14.05 -1.57
CA ALA A 190 -4.11 -14.97 -2.43
C ALA A 190 -3.41 -14.20 -3.56
N SER A 191 -2.34 -14.77 -4.11
CA SER A 191 -1.50 -14.14 -5.17
C SER A 191 -2.27 -13.63 -6.38
N VAL A 192 -3.42 -14.22 -6.71
CA VAL A 192 -4.31 -13.80 -7.81
C VAL A 192 -4.76 -12.34 -7.69
N VAL A 193 -4.73 -11.75 -6.50
CA VAL A 193 -5.04 -10.32 -6.28
C VAL A 193 -4.15 -9.41 -7.11
N LEU A 194 -2.90 -9.80 -7.35
CA LEU A 194 -1.96 -9.02 -8.17
C LEU A 194 -2.37 -9.02 -9.65
N ASP A 195 -2.83 -10.17 -10.17
CA ASP A 195 -3.37 -10.27 -11.52
C ASP A 195 -4.67 -9.46 -11.66
N ASN A 196 -5.55 -9.49 -10.65
CA ASN A 196 -6.77 -8.72 -10.62
C ASN A 196 -6.51 -7.21 -10.62
N ALA A 197 -5.54 -6.75 -9.81
CA ALA A 197 -5.15 -5.33 -9.75
C ALA A 197 -4.55 -4.84 -11.08
N LEU A 198 -3.75 -5.67 -11.76
CA LEU A 198 -3.22 -5.36 -13.10
C LEU A 198 -4.34 -5.32 -14.15
N HIS A 199 -5.27 -6.26 -14.08
CA HIS A 199 -6.44 -6.28 -14.95
C HIS A 199 -7.29 -5.01 -14.77
N TYR A 200 -7.60 -4.65 -13.51
CA TYR A 200 -8.32 -3.44 -13.18
C TYR A 200 -7.64 -2.18 -13.76
N LEU A 201 -6.34 -2.04 -13.56
CA LEU A 201 -5.58 -0.90 -14.07
C LEU A 201 -5.64 -0.79 -15.59
N ALA A 202 -5.49 -1.91 -16.30
CA ALA A 202 -5.55 -1.98 -17.75
C ALA A 202 -6.97 -1.65 -18.28
N ALA A 203 -8.01 -2.26 -17.71
CA ALA A 203 -9.39 -2.06 -18.11
C ALA A 203 -9.86 -0.62 -17.84
N LEU A 204 -9.51 -0.05 -16.68
CA LEU A 204 -9.82 1.34 -16.35
C LEU A 204 -9.15 2.32 -17.32
N ARG A 205 -7.85 2.08 -17.63
CA ARG A 205 -7.13 2.88 -18.63
C ARG A 205 -7.82 2.80 -19.99
N GLU A 206 -8.17 1.61 -20.46
CA GLU A 206 -8.84 1.40 -21.75
C GLU A 206 -10.19 2.13 -21.80
N ALA A 207 -11.02 2.02 -20.73
CA ALA A 207 -12.29 2.71 -20.64
C ALA A 207 -12.14 4.23 -20.71
N VAL A 208 -11.20 4.81 -19.97
CA VAL A 208 -10.93 6.26 -19.96
C VAL A 208 -10.43 6.73 -21.32
N VAL A 209 -9.45 6.03 -21.92
CA VAL A 209 -8.92 6.39 -23.25
C VAL A 209 -10.01 6.33 -24.30
N ARG A 210 -10.85 5.28 -24.32
CA ARG A 210 -11.98 5.14 -25.22
C ARG A 210 -12.97 6.31 -25.08
N ILE A 211 -13.32 6.70 -23.86
CA ILE A 211 -14.21 7.84 -23.62
C ILE A 211 -13.58 9.13 -24.16
N ARG A 212 -12.30 9.38 -23.86
CA ARG A 212 -11.60 10.60 -24.32
C ARG A 212 -11.47 10.70 -25.83
N THR A 213 -11.46 9.56 -26.55
CA THR A 213 -11.38 9.53 -28.01
C THR A 213 -12.73 9.58 -28.71
N GLN A 214 -13.79 9.10 -28.06
CA GLN A 214 -15.11 8.92 -28.72
C GLN A 214 -16.18 9.92 -28.26
N VAL A 215 -16.01 10.55 -27.10
CA VAL A 215 -17.00 11.47 -26.53
C VAL A 215 -16.58 12.91 -26.78
N PRO A 216 -17.43 13.75 -27.42
CA PRO A 216 -17.16 15.18 -27.57
C PRO A 216 -17.10 15.87 -26.19
N SER A 217 -16.15 16.81 -26.02
CA SER A 217 -16.20 17.76 -24.91
C SER A 217 -17.50 18.62 -25.07
N PRO A 218 -18.32 18.84 -24.00
CA PRO A 218 -17.99 18.75 -22.58
C PRO A 218 -18.41 17.44 -21.89
N GLY A 219 -18.84 16.39 -22.55
CA GLY A 219 -19.38 15.17 -21.91
C GLY A 219 -18.35 14.19 -21.32
N VAL A 220 -17.05 14.38 -21.56
CA VAL A 220 -15.99 13.42 -21.21
C VAL A 220 -15.92 13.16 -19.70
N GLU A 221 -15.90 14.20 -18.87
CA GLU A 221 -15.75 14.05 -17.40
C GLU A 221 -16.92 13.28 -16.79
N ALA A 222 -18.15 13.63 -17.19
CA ALA A 222 -19.36 12.94 -16.73
C ALA A 222 -19.36 11.44 -17.12
N ARG A 223 -18.84 11.12 -18.31
CA ARG A 223 -18.74 9.74 -18.78
C ARG A 223 -17.65 8.97 -18.03
N ILE A 224 -16.50 9.60 -17.70
CA ILE A 224 -15.47 8.99 -16.86
C ILE A 224 -16.03 8.73 -15.47
N ALA A 225 -16.69 9.70 -14.84
CA ALA A 225 -17.28 9.56 -13.51
C ALA A 225 -18.39 8.48 -13.44
N ALA A 226 -18.95 8.06 -14.57
CA ALA A 226 -19.98 7.03 -14.67
C ALA A 226 -19.43 5.61 -14.94
N ILE A 227 -18.11 5.42 -15.04
CA ILE A 227 -17.52 4.07 -15.19
C ILE A 227 -17.81 3.27 -13.92
N ARG A 228 -18.42 2.10 -14.08
CA ARG A 228 -18.70 1.22 -12.95
C ARG A 228 -17.50 0.32 -12.68
N ILE A 229 -17.26 0.00 -11.41
CA ILE A 229 -16.15 -0.86 -11.02
C ILE A 229 -16.19 -2.24 -11.67
N GLU A 230 -17.41 -2.80 -11.84
CA GLU A 230 -17.63 -4.11 -12.47
C GLU A 230 -17.18 -4.14 -13.95
N GLU A 231 -17.09 -2.99 -14.62
CA GLU A 231 -16.56 -2.91 -15.98
C GLU A 231 -15.03 -3.00 -16.05
N CYS A 232 -14.38 -2.86 -14.88
CA CYS A 232 -12.93 -2.85 -14.77
C CYS A 232 -12.37 -4.08 -14.04
N LEU A 233 -13.20 -4.83 -13.33
CA LEU A 233 -12.78 -6.03 -12.61
C LEU A 233 -12.77 -7.28 -13.51
N ALA A 234 -11.96 -8.28 -13.12
CA ALA A 234 -12.03 -9.59 -13.73
C ALA A 234 -13.43 -10.23 -13.47
N PRO A 235 -13.98 -11.02 -14.40
CA PRO A 235 -15.39 -11.44 -14.39
C PRO A 235 -15.88 -12.15 -13.12
N GLN A 236 -14.99 -12.82 -12.37
CA GLN A 236 -15.30 -13.56 -11.15
C GLN A 236 -15.02 -12.79 -9.86
N VAL A 237 -14.63 -11.53 -9.96
CA VAL A 237 -14.26 -10.69 -8.80
C VAL A 237 -15.46 -9.87 -8.37
N GLU A 238 -15.92 -10.08 -7.14
CA GLU A 238 -16.94 -9.25 -6.51
C GLU A 238 -16.28 -8.14 -5.70
N PRO A 239 -16.53 -6.87 -6.02
CA PRO A 239 -15.89 -5.76 -5.31
C PRO A 239 -16.48 -5.58 -3.91
N SER A 240 -15.61 -5.39 -2.93
CA SER A 240 -15.97 -4.97 -1.58
C SER A 240 -16.52 -3.53 -1.54
N ALA A 241 -17.14 -3.14 -0.42
CA ALA A 241 -17.56 -1.75 -0.21
C ALA A 241 -16.36 -0.79 -0.24
N PHE A 242 -15.22 -1.22 0.32
CA PHE A 242 -13.96 -0.49 0.31
C PHE A 242 -13.46 -0.25 -1.12
N GLU A 243 -13.38 -1.28 -1.96
CA GLU A 243 -12.96 -1.15 -3.35
C GLU A 243 -13.90 -0.26 -4.18
N ARG A 244 -15.21 -0.30 -3.93
CA ARG A 244 -16.18 0.60 -4.58
C ARG A 244 -15.95 2.07 -4.24
N GLU A 245 -15.62 2.37 -2.99
CA GLU A 245 -15.28 3.72 -2.55
C GLU A 245 -13.99 4.21 -3.22
N TRP A 246 -12.94 3.39 -3.18
CA TRP A 246 -11.65 3.74 -3.79
C TRP A 246 -11.71 3.82 -5.32
N HIS A 247 -12.58 3.04 -5.96
CA HIS A 247 -12.83 3.20 -7.40
C HIS A 247 -13.44 4.58 -7.71
N ARG A 248 -14.43 5.05 -6.95
CA ARG A 248 -14.98 6.42 -7.13
C ARG A 248 -13.89 7.48 -6.97
N ASN A 249 -13.08 7.36 -5.93
CA ASN A 249 -11.95 8.25 -5.71
C ASN A 249 -10.94 8.22 -6.88
N ASN A 250 -10.72 7.07 -7.50
CA ASN A 250 -9.90 6.96 -8.72
C ASN A 250 -10.48 7.75 -9.87
N LEU A 251 -11.80 7.70 -10.10
CA LEU A 251 -12.44 8.43 -11.19
C LEU A 251 -12.31 9.94 -10.99
N ASP A 252 -12.50 10.42 -9.76
CA ASP A 252 -12.30 11.83 -9.41
C ASP A 252 -10.85 12.27 -9.66
N VAL A 253 -9.88 11.47 -9.25
CA VAL A 253 -8.45 11.74 -9.49
C VAL A 253 -8.11 11.72 -10.98
N ILE A 254 -8.65 10.78 -11.75
CA ILE A 254 -8.44 10.69 -13.21
C ILE A 254 -8.95 11.95 -13.91
N VAL A 255 -10.10 12.47 -13.50
CA VAL A 255 -10.65 13.72 -14.04
C VAL A 255 -9.78 14.91 -13.62
N ALA A 256 -9.54 15.07 -12.31
CA ALA A 256 -8.84 16.23 -11.76
C ALA A 256 -7.38 16.36 -12.24
N GLN A 257 -6.69 15.24 -12.44
CA GLN A 257 -5.28 15.20 -12.81
C GLN A 257 -5.04 14.84 -14.27
N SER A 258 -6.08 14.68 -15.07
CA SER A 258 -6.01 14.27 -16.48
C SER A 258 -5.21 12.96 -16.69
N ILE A 259 -5.29 12.02 -15.74
CA ILE A 259 -4.63 10.71 -15.84
C ILE A 259 -5.17 9.99 -17.09
N PHE A 260 -4.29 9.27 -17.82
CA PHE A 260 -4.59 8.62 -19.10
C PHE A 260 -5.02 9.59 -20.22
N ALA A 261 -4.59 10.88 -20.17
CA ALA A 261 -4.73 11.79 -21.29
C ALA A 261 -3.90 11.29 -22.50
N LEU A 262 -4.40 11.58 -23.71
CA LEU A 262 -3.77 11.11 -24.95
C LEU A 262 -2.35 11.68 -25.17
N ASP A 263 -2.07 12.87 -24.57
CA ASP A 263 -0.78 13.57 -24.66
C ASP A 263 0.14 13.39 -23.43
N ALA A 264 -0.18 12.46 -22.55
CA ALA A 264 0.50 12.32 -21.25
C ALA A 264 1.99 11.90 -21.30
N GLY A 265 2.56 11.71 -22.49
CA GLY A 265 3.98 11.37 -22.67
C GLY A 265 4.98 12.45 -22.21
N LEU A 266 4.56 13.72 -22.09
CA LEU A 266 5.41 14.84 -21.66
C LEU A 266 5.17 15.28 -20.21
N ALA A 267 3.95 15.17 -19.71
CA ALA A 267 3.58 15.68 -18.38
C ALA A 267 4.01 14.76 -17.21
N ALA A 268 4.29 13.49 -17.46
CA ALA A 268 4.70 12.54 -16.42
C ALA A 268 6.13 12.81 -15.91
N ARG A 269 7.01 13.38 -16.74
CA ARG A 269 8.40 13.68 -16.35
C ARG A 269 8.54 14.87 -15.40
N GLU A 270 7.59 15.81 -15.40
CA GLU A 270 7.67 17.04 -14.59
C GLU A 270 7.12 16.86 -13.17
N ARG A 271 6.36 15.81 -12.87
CA ARG A 271 5.76 15.57 -11.55
C ARG A 271 6.73 14.94 -10.53
N TYR A 272 7.85 14.43 -10.98
CA TYR A 272 8.84 13.72 -10.15
C TYR A 272 10.24 14.37 -10.17
N ALA A 273 10.36 15.55 -10.81
CA ALA A 273 11.53 16.41 -10.69
C ALA A 273 11.37 17.38 -9.52
#